data_857fc28388a777147ccae7a7b2e01f7b
#
_entry.id   857fc28388a777147ccae7a7b2e01f7b
#
_cell.length_a   1.000
_cell.length_b   1.000
_cell.length_c   1.000
_cell.angle_alpha   90.00
_cell.angle_beta   90.00
_cell.angle_gamma   90.00
#
_symmetry.space_group_name_H-M   'P 1'
#
loop_
_entity.id
_entity.type
_entity.pdbx_description
1 polymer ?
#
loop_
_entity_poly.entity_id
_entity_poly.type
_entity_poly.pdbx_seq_one_letter_code
_entity_poly.pdbx_strand_id
1 'polypeptide(L)'
;MKKEVFLAGSFQTEEGKEELRKVYNLLTDNGYNVWWAVNEVERCYGSEDKEKIQQVYETEMDEVRKRPVTIAVMKKASFGTAFEIKEASDNGNSVVGYLLDPENPDFQSGSFKKIVPTTVTSDEELLDYLKGIDFS
;
A
#
# COMPACT_ATOMS: atom_id res chain seq x y z
N MET A 1 -1.38 -20.42 -9.13
CA MET A 1 -2.08 -19.11 -9.01
C MET A 1 -1.23 -18.13 -8.22
N LYS A 2 -1.00 -16.95 -8.77
CA LYS A 2 -0.15 -15.95 -8.12
C LYS A 2 -0.97 -15.13 -7.12
N LYS A 3 -0.45 -15.02 -5.90
CA LYS A 3 -1.04 -14.18 -4.85
C LYS A 3 -0.46 -12.79 -4.97
N GLU A 4 -1.03 -11.98 -5.85
CA GLU A 4 -0.50 -10.66 -6.19
C GLU A 4 -1.07 -9.57 -5.30
N VAL A 5 -0.18 -8.80 -4.68
CA VAL A 5 -0.56 -7.69 -3.82
C VAL A 5 0.21 -6.42 -4.19
N PHE A 6 -0.41 -5.29 -3.98
CA PHE A 6 0.21 -3.98 -4.13
C PHE A 6 0.60 -3.47 -2.75
N LEU A 7 1.85 -3.11 -2.57
CA LEU A 7 2.35 -2.57 -1.29
C LEU A 7 2.46 -1.06 -1.39
N ALA A 8 1.61 -0.36 -0.65
CA ALA A 8 1.56 1.09 -0.58
C ALA A 8 2.15 1.59 0.74
N GLY A 9 2.72 2.77 0.71
CA GLY A 9 3.26 3.40 1.91
C GLY A 9 4.27 4.48 1.53
N SER A 10 4.58 5.37 2.47
CA SER A 10 5.53 6.43 2.24
C SER A 10 6.97 5.91 2.33
N PHE A 11 7.75 6.13 1.28
CA PHE A 11 9.17 5.76 1.24
C PHE A 11 10.07 6.97 0.98
N GLN A 12 9.59 8.16 1.31
CA GLN A 12 10.32 9.42 1.10
C GLN A 12 11.43 9.63 2.13
N THR A 13 11.38 8.89 3.25
CA THR A 13 12.45 8.87 4.25
C THR A 13 13.08 7.48 4.28
N GLU A 14 14.34 7.41 4.76
CA GLU A 14 15.00 6.11 4.92
C GLU A 14 14.28 5.21 5.94
N GLU A 15 13.77 5.82 7.02
CA GLU A 15 12.99 5.09 8.02
C GLU A 15 11.73 4.48 7.41
N GLY A 16 10.98 5.26 6.65
CA GLY A 16 9.77 4.78 5.99
C GLY A 16 10.06 3.67 4.98
N LYS A 17 11.14 3.82 4.22
CA LYS A 17 11.56 2.80 3.27
C LYS A 17 11.91 1.49 3.98
N GLU A 18 12.61 1.55 5.12
CA GLU A 18 12.97 0.36 5.88
C GLU A 18 11.75 -0.33 6.49
N GLU A 19 10.78 0.43 6.96
CA GLU A 19 9.53 -0.13 7.48
C GLU A 19 8.78 -0.90 6.38
N LEU A 20 8.71 -0.33 5.18
CA LEU A 20 8.11 -0.99 4.04
C LEU A 20 8.90 -2.22 3.60
N ARG A 21 10.23 -2.14 3.63
CA ARG A 21 11.09 -3.27 3.27
C ARG A 21 10.84 -4.49 4.16
N LYS A 22 10.62 -4.26 5.46
CA LYS A 22 10.31 -5.35 6.40
C LYS A 22 9.00 -6.04 6.01
N VAL A 23 7.99 -5.27 5.65
CA VAL A 23 6.70 -5.82 5.23
C VAL A 23 6.85 -6.53 3.88
N TYR A 24 7.59 -5.92 2.95
CA TYR A 24 7.89 -6.55 1.66
C TYR A 24 8.53 -7.94 1.85
N ASN A 25 9.55 -8.02 2.70
CA ASN A 25 10.24 -9.28 2.97
C ASN A 25 9.30 -10.30 3.63
N LEU A 26 8.50 -9.86 4.58
CA LEU A 26 7.51 -10.71 5.24
C LEU A 26 6.57 -11.34 4.21
N LEU A 27 6.05 -10.53 3.31
CA LEU A 27 5.11 -10.99 2.30
C LEU A 27 5.76 -11.95 1.29
N THR A 28 6.94 -11.60 0.78
CA THR A 28 7.64 -12.45 -0.19
C THR A 28 8.06 -13.76 0.43
N ASP A 29 8.49 -13.76 1.69
CA ASP A 29 8.86 -14.97 2.42
C ASP A 29 7.65 -15.89 2.64
N ASN A 30 6.45 -15.35 2.60
CA ASN A 30 5.21 -16.10 2.77
C ASN A 30 4.48 -16.38 1.45
N GLY A 31 5.16 -16.22 0.32
CA GLY A 31 4.65 -16.67 -0.97
C GLY A 31 3.82 -15.65 -1.74
N TYR A 32 3.78 -14.40 -1.30
CA TYR A 32 3.05 -13.35 -2.02
C TYR A 32 3.95 -12.71 -3.08
N ASN A 33 3.36 -12.36 -4.22
CA ASN A 33 4.03 -11.63 -5.28
C ASN A 33 3.69 -10.14 -5.08
N VAL A 34 4.68 -9.38 -4.63
CA VAL A 34 4.49 -8.01 -4.18
C VAL A 34 4.98 -7.01 -5.22
N TRP A 35 4.10 -6.09 -5.62
CA TRP A 35 4.51 -4.92 -6.39
C TRP A 35 4.74 -3.77 -5.42
N TRP A 36 5.96 -3.29 -5.36
CA TRP A 36 6.39 -2.20 -4.48
C TRP A 36 7.13 -1.16 -5.31
N ALA A 37 6.64 0.07 -5.31
CA ALA A 37 7.15 1.14 -6.16
C ALA A 37 8.66 1.36 -6.05
N VAL A 38 9.24 1.14 -4.86
CA VAL A 38 10.69 1.31 -4.65
C VAL A 38 11.51 0.43 -5.60
N ASN A 39 11.01 -0.76 -5.93
CA ASN A 39 11.70 -1.69 -6.81
C ASN A 39 11.39 -1.47 -8.28
N GLU A 40 10.28 -0.82 -8.61
CA GLU A 40 9.71 -0.84 -9.95
C GLU A 40 9.73 0.50 -10.67
N VAL A 41 9.70 1.61 -9.95
CA VAL A 41 9.61 2.93 -10.56
C VAL A 41 10.62 3.90 -9.98
N GLU A 42 10.94 4.91 -10.76
CA GLU A 42 11.83 5.98 -10.31
C GLU A 42 11.09 6.92 -9.36
N ARG A 43 11.77 7.32 -8.29
CA ARG A 43 11.22 8.22 -7.29
C ARG A 43 11.08 9.63 -7.86
N CYS A 44 9.91 10.24 -7.66
CA CYS A 44 9.62 11.60 -8.12
C CYS A 44 9.61 12.65 -7.00
N TYR A 45 10.00 12.28 -5.78
CA TYR A 45 10.01 13.22 -4.66
C TYR A 45 10.92 14.42 -4.97
N GLY A 46 10.37 15.62 -4.91
CA GLY A 46 11.11 16.84 -5.22
C GLY A 46 11.28 17.12 -6.69
N SER A 47 10.81 16.26 -7.59
CA SER A 47 10.91 16.47 -9.03
C SER A 47 9.93 17.55 -9.51
N GLU A 48 10.36 18.34 -10.51
CA GLU A 48 9.50 19.30 -11.20
C GLU A 48 9.18 18.85 -12.63
N ASP A 49 9.67 17.69 -13.05
CA ASP A 49 9.40 17.12 -14.38
C ASP A 49 7.96 16.56 -14.42
N LYS A 50 7.07 17.33 -15.01
CA LYS A 50 5.63 17.01 -15.04
C LYS A 50 5.32 15.74 -15.83
N GLU A 51 6.04 15.49 -16.92
CA GLU A 51 5.82 14.28 -17.72
C GLU A 51 6.21 13.03 -16.94
N LYS A 52 7.35 13.07 -16.28
CA LYS A 52 7.83 11.96 -15.47
C LYS A 52 6.89 11.68 -14.29
N ILE A 53 6.45 12.73 -13.61
CA ILE A 53 5.49 12.61 -12.51
C ILE A 53 4.21 11.96 -13.01
N GLN A 54 3.69 12.40 -14.15
CA GLN A 54 2.48 11.84 -14.74
C GLN A 54 2.65 10.38 -15.09
N GLN A 55 3.76 10.00 -15.72
CA GLN A 55 4.03 8.61 -16.10
C GLN A 55 4.13 7.69 -14.90
N VAL A 56 4.83 8.13 -13.84
CA VAL A 56 4.99 7.34 -12.62
C VAL A 56 3.63 7.18 -11.93
N TYR A 57 2.88 8.26 -11.83
CA TYR A 57 1.54 8.23 -11.24
C TYR A 57 0.63 7.24 -11.97
N GLU A 58 0.57 7.32 -13.30
CA GLU A 58 -0.28 6.43 -14.10
C GLU A 58 0.16 4.97 -13.97
N THR A 59 1.47 4.73 -13.96
CA THR A 59 2.00 3.38 -13.77
C THR A 59 1.56 2.80 -12.43
N GLU A 60 1.70 3.58 -11.35
CA GLU A 60 1.29 3.13 -10.02
C GLU A 60 -0.21 2.85 -9.95
N MET A 61 -1.04 3.72 -10.52
CA MET A 61 -2.49 3.53 -10.51
C MET A 61 -2.90 2.29 -11.32
N ASP A 62 -2.25 2.06 -12.47
CA ASP A 62 -2.48 0.85 -13.25
C ASP A 62 -2.12 -0.41 -12.47
N GLU A 63 -1.01 -0.38 -11.76
CA GLU A 63 -0.55 -1.52 -10.97
C GLU A 63 -1.47 -1.79 -9.77
N VAL A 64 -2.01 -0.74 -9.16
CA VAL A 64 -3.05 -0.89 -8.12
C VAL A 64 -4.24 -1.64 -8.68
N ARG A 65 -4.74 -1.22 -9.84
CA ARG A 65 -5.95 -1.81 -10.43
C ARG A 65 -5.78 -3.27 -10.82
N LYS A 66 -4.58 -3.67 -11.21
CA LYS A 66 -4.28 -5.03 -11.65
C LYS A 66 -4.28 -6.06 -10.52
N ARG A 67 -4.17 -5.62 -9.29
CA ARG A 67 -3.99 -6.53 -8.15
C ARG A 67 -5.22 -6.56 -7.27
N PRO A 68 -5.61 -7.74 -6.77
CA PRO A 68 -6.84 -7.86 -5.97
C PRO A 68 -6.73 -7.25 -4.58
N VAL A 69 -5.51 -7.02 -4.07
CA VAL A 69 -5.30 -6.51 -2.71
C VAL A 69 -4.28 -5.39 -2.70
N THR A 70 -4.60 -4.32 -1.99
CA THR A 70 -3.65 -3.26 -1.66
C THR A 70 -3.42 -3.26 -0.16
N ILE A 71 -2.15 -3.35 0.22
CA ILE A 71 -1.72 -3.28 1.63
C ILE A 71 -1.07 -1.92 1.83
N ALA A 72 -1.66 -1.10 2.70
CA ALA A 72 -1.16 0.25 2.96
C ALA A 72 -0.51 0.30 4.34
N VAL A 73 0.81 0.39 4.36
CA VAL A 73 1.59 0.47 5.60
C VAL A 73 1.75 1.94 5.97
N MET A 74 1.23 2.33 7.13
CA MET A 74 1.14 3.75 7.47
C MET A 74 1.44 4.04 8.94
N LYS A 75 2.24 5.08 9.19
CA LYS A 75 2.35 5.73 10.50
C LYS A 75 1.45 6.96 10.57
N LYS A 76 1.26 7.61 9.44
CA LYS A 76 0.45 8.82 9.28
C LYS A 76 -0.09 8.84 7.85
N ALA A 77 -0.98 9.78 7.56
CA ALA A 77 -1.49 9.97 6.21
C ALA A 77 -0.38 10.52 5.30
N SER A 78 -0.43 10.12 4.02
CA SER A 78 0.39 10.72 2.96
C SER A 78 -0.46 10.78 1.69
N PHE A 79 -0.18 11.75 0.83
CA PHE A 79 -0.96 11.94 -0.39
C PHE A 79 -0.86 10.74 -1.33
N GLY A 80 0.35 10.26 -1.59
CA GLY A 80 0.52 9.14 -2.52
C GLY A 80 -0.20 7.89 -2.07
N THR A 81 -0.06 7.55 -0.79
CA THR A 81 -0.74 6.38 -0.22
C THR A 81 -2.25 6.56 -0.28
N ALA A 82 -2.76 7.76 0.02
CA ALA A 82 -4.18 8.03 -0.03
C ALA A 82 -4.76 7.82 -1.43
N PHE A 83 -4.06 8.28 -2.47
CA PHE A 83 -4.51 8.10 -3.85
C PHE A 83 -4.52 6.61 -4.24
N GLU A 84 -3.51 5.86 -3.84
CA GLU A 84 -3.44 4.42 -4.11
C GLU A 84 -4.57 3.66 -3.43
N ILE A 85 -4.84 3.98 -2.16
CA ILE A 85 -5.96 3.41 -1.42
C ILE A 85 -7.29 3.72 -2.11
N LYS A 86 -7.49 4.97 -2.50
CA LYS A 86 -8.73 5.40 -3.16
C LYS A 86 -8.94 4.67 -4.48
N GLU A 87 -7.88 4.56 -5.27
CA GLU A 87 -7.93 3.85 -6.55
C GLU A 87 -8.29 2.37 -6.36
N ALA A 88 -7.67 1.72 -5.38
CA ALA A 88 -7.97 0.33 -5.06
C ALA A 88 -9.44 0.16 -4.63
N SER A 89 -9.90 1.04 -3.75
CA SER A 89 -11.27 1.01 -3.26
C SER A 89 -12.29 1.21 -4.39
N ASP A 90 -12.05 2.21 -5.25
CA ASP A 90 -12.94 2.50 -6.38
C ASP A 90 -12.98 1.36 -7.39
N ASN A 91 -11.89 0.61 -7.52
CA ASN A 91 -11.79 -0.52 -8.42
C ASN A 91 -12.38 -1.81 -7.82
N GLY A 92 -12.87 -1.77 -6.60
CA GLY A 92 -13.47 -2.93 -5.93
C GLY A 92 -12.46 -3.90 -5.33
N ASN A 93 -11.20 -3.50 -5.22
CA ASN A 93 -10.15 -4.34 -4.63
C ASN A 93 -10.27 -4.34 -3.10
N SER A 94 -9.71 -5.37 -2.48
CA SER A 94 -9.56 -5.41 -1.03
C SER A 94 -8.46 -4.45 -0.59
N VAL A 95 -8.72 -3.68 0.45
CA VAL A 95 -7.76 -2.74 1.02
C VAL A 95 -7.59 -3.06 2.50
N VAL A 96 -6.36 -3.23 2.94
CA VAL A 96 -6.04 -3.38 4.36
C VAL A 96 -5.01 -2.34 4.76
N GLY A 97 -5.27 -1.64 5.86
CA GLY A 97 -4.32 -0.71 6.44
C GLY A 97 -3.50 -1.41 7.52
N TYR A 98 -2.18 -1.41 7.34
CA TYR A 98 -1.27 -1.89 8.39
C TYR A 98 -0.77 -0.64 9.11
N LEU A 99 -1.32 -0.39 10.31
CA LEU A 99 -1.08 0.83 11.06
C LEU A 99 0.09 0.63 12.02
N LEU A 100 1.18 1.35 11.77
CA LEU A 100 2.37 1.34 12.64
C LEU A 100 2.19 2.23 13.85
N ASP A 101 1.26 3.20 13.76
CA ASP A 101 0.88 4.09 14.85
C ASP A 101 -0.64 4.22 14.86
N PRO A 102 -1.36 3.21 15.38
CA PRO A 102 -2.83 3.17 15.28
C PRO A 102 -3.53 4.29 16.04
N GLU A 103 -2.85 4.94 17.00
CA GLU A 103 -3.42 6.04 17.77
C GLU A 103 -3.32 7.40 17.05
N ASN A 104 -2.66 7.44 15.88
CA ASN A 104 -2.53 8.69 15.14
C ASN A 104 -3.92 9.19 14.73
N PRO A 105 -4.24 10.48 14.99
CA PRO A 105 -5.56 11.04 14.68
C PRO A 105 -5.97 10.91 13.21
N ASP A 106 -5.02 10.83 12.29
CA ASP A 106 -5.31 10.66 10.86
C ASP A 106 -6.20 9.44 10.61
N PHE A 107 -6.05 8.38 11.41
CA PHE A 107 -6.79 7.13 11.22
C PHE A 107 -8.14 7.12 11.92
N GLN A 108 -8.50 8.22 12.59
CA GLN A 108 -9.79 8.35 13.25
C GLN A 108 -10.84 9.02 12.36
N SER A 109 -10.44 9.56 11.20
CA SER A 109 -11.38 10.24 10.32
C SER A 109 -12.39 9.29 9.70
N GLY A 110 -13.61 9.79 9.47
CA GLY A 110 -14.66 9.00 8.82
C GLY A 110 -14.29 8.60 7.40
N SER A 111 -13.60 9.48 6.68
CA SER A 111 -13.14 9.20 5.30
C SER A 111 -12.17 8.01 5.28
N PHE A 112 -11.22 7.99 6.20
CA PHE A 112 -10.28 6.87 6.28
C PHE A 112 -11.03 5.56 6.57
N LYS A 113 -11.89 5.57 7.58
CA LYS A 113 -12.63 4.38 8.00
C LYS A 113 -13.56 3.84 6.91
N LYS A 114 -14.08 4.72 6.07
CA LYS A 114 -14.92 4.32 4.94
C LYS A 114 -14.14 3.61 3.87
N ILE A 115 -12.97 4.15 3.51
CA ILE A 115 -12.16 3.64 2.39
C ILE A 115 -11.31 2.44 2.84
N VAL A 116 -10.87 2.43 4.09
CA VAL A 116 -10.07 1.35 4.68
C VAL A 116 -10.84 0.76 5.85
N PRO A 117 -11.83 -0.09 5.57
CA PRO A 117 -12.67 -0.65 6.64
C PRO A 117 -11.95 -1.69 7.50
N THR A 118 -10.85 -2.24 7.01
CA THR A 118 -10.08 -3.27 7.72
C THR A 118 -8.68 -2.78 7.99
N THR A 119 -8.28 -2.81 9.27
CA THR A 119 -6.93 -2.44 9.68
C THR A 119 -6.32 -3.54 10.53
N VAL A 120 -5.00 -3.65 10.47
CA VAL A 120 -4.21 -4.58 11.29
C VAL A 120 -3.06 -3.81 11.92
N THR A 121 -2.50 -4.34 13.00
CA THR A 121 -1.42 -3.67 13.75
C THR A 121 -0.20 -4.55 13.99
N SER A 122 -0.18 -5.76 13.43
CA SER A 122 0.95 -6.69 13.57
C SER A 122 1.14 -7.53 12.31
N ASP A 123 2.32 -8.10 12.16
CA ASP A 123 2.65 -8.99 11.06
C ASP A 123 1.70 -10.20 11.05
N GLU A 124 1.42 -10.75 12.23
CA GLU A 124 0.56 -11.92 12.37
C GLU A 124 -0.88 -11.60 11.89
N GLU A 125 -1.42 -10.46 12.30
CA GLU A 125 -2.74 -10.03 11.86
C GLU A 125 -2.80 -9.81 10.36
N LEU A 126 -1.74 -9.25 9.78
CA LEU A 126 -1.67 -9.04 8.33
C LEU A 126 -1.71 -10.38 7.58
N LEU A 127 -0.90 -11.33 8.01
CA LEU A 127 -0.85 -12.65 7.37
C LEU A 127 -2.19 -13.39 7.52
N ASP A 128 -2.82 -13.30 8.68
CA ASP A 128 -4.14 -13.90 8.91
C ASP A 128 -5.20 -13.28 8.00
N TYR A 129 -5.19 -11.96 7.85
CA TYR A 129 -6.10 -11.27 6.93
C TYR A 129 -5.94 -11.80 5.50
N LEU A 130 -4.69 -11.90 5.04
CA LEU A 130 -4.41 -12.32 3.67
C LEU A 130 -4.80 -13.77 3.40
N LYS A 131 -4.75 -14.64 4.41
CA LYS A 131 -5.19 -16.03 4.27
C LYS A 131 -6.68 -16.14 3.97
N GLY A 132 -7.47 -15.15 4.34
CA GLY A 132 -8.91 -15.11 4.06
C GLY A 132 -9.26 -14.54 2.69
N ILE A 133 -8.29 -14.08 1.92
CA ILE A 133 -8.53 -13.49 0.60
C ILE A 133 -8.54 -14.58 -0.47
N ASP A 134 -9.53 -14.49 -1.36
CA ASP A 134 -9.60 -15.36 -2.54
C ASP A 134 -8.82 -14.72 -3.68
N PHE A 135 -7.67 -15.30 -4.02
CA PHE A 135 -6.83 -14.83 -5.12
C PHE A 135 -7.12 -15.51 -6.45
N SER A 136 -8.16 -16.32 -6.52
CA SER A 136 -8.53 -17.04 -7.74
C SER A 136 -9.08 -16.14 -8.86
#